data_fdf2a40ab64608189c4c5b0754533c73
#
_entry.id   fdf2a40ab64608189c4c5b0754533c73
#
_cell.length_a   1.000
_cell.length_b   1.000
_cell.length_c   1.000
_cell.angle_alpha   90.00
_cell.angle_beta   90.00
_cell.angle_gamma   90.00
#
_symmetry.space_group_name_H-M   'P 1'
#
loop_
_entity.id
_entity.type
_entity.pdbx_description
1 polymer ?
#
loop_
_entity_poly.entity_id
_entity_poly.type
_entity_poly.pdbx_seq_one_letter_code
_entity_poly.pdbx_strand_id
1 'polypeptide(L)'
;MKKILMIIILSLFLSSCGEKEESEAEEETTTELEGTWKTACYTNSDNSTNIDTLKFVGNVYTRKDQRYSDTACATVYKLEEITYTYSEGSAVTFMSGNTGRYFKITLGSTYKTTPQSASAVNAFNSSSKCGFSNWELNTAKDCDHDEDDAGSNLYGLYQLVDGDKLYASIAEDSYPNSVNTNDTESTFTKQ
;
A
#
# COMPACT_ATOMS: atom_id res chain seq x y z
N MET A 1 -76.14 36.92 -23.88
CA MET A 1 -74.97 37.79 -23.75
C MET A 1 -74.22 37.27 -22.48
N LYS A 2 -73.25 36.40 -22.68
CA LYS A 2 -72.50 35.76 -21.58
C LYS A 2 -71.13 36.43 -21.48
N LYS A 3 -70.86 37.05 -20.33
CA LYS A 3 -69.57 37.63 -20.01
C LYS A 3 -68.67 36.51 -19.52
N ILE A 4 -67.59 36.28 -20.28
CA ILE A 4 -66.53 35.31 -19.90
C ILE A 4 -65.55 36.08 -19.03
N LEU A 5 -65.47 35.66 -17.76
CA LEU A 5 -64.50 36.16 -16.81
C LEU A 5 -63.20 35.38 -16.98
N MET A 6 -62.17 36.05 -17.48
CA MET A 6 -60.85 35.49 -17.69
C MET A 6 -60.05 35.65 -16.38
N ILE A 7 -59.86 34.53 -15.65
CA ILE A 7 -59.05 34.48 -14.44
C ILE A 7 -57.60 34.22 -14.90
N ILE A 8 -56.75 35.23 -14.76
CA ILE A 8 -55.31 35.09 -14.97
C ILE A 8 -54.74 34.53 -13.68
N ILE A 9 -54.36 33.24 -13.68
CA ILE A 9 -53.61 32.63 -12.59
C ILE A 9 -52.15 33.00 -12.82
N LEU A 10 -51.65 33.92 -12.00
CA LEU A 10 -50.21 34.28 -11.96
C LEU A 10 -49.52 33.23 -11.09
N SER A 11 -48.94 32.23 -11.74
CA SER A 11 -48.10 31.23 -11.09
C SER A 11 -46.76 31.86 -10.76
N LEU A 12 -46.55 32.17 -9.51
CA LEU A 12 -45.26 32.50 -8.91
C LEU A 12 -44.38 31.25 -8.93
N PHE A 13 -43.47 31.18 -9.90
CA PHE A 13 -42.35 30.23 -9.82
C PHE A 13 -41.36 30.75 -8.79
N LEU A 14 -41.46 30.16 -7.58
CA LEU A 14 -40.40 30.21 -6.59
C LEU A 14 -39.25 29.39 -7.17
N SER A 15 -38.25 30.03 -7.74
CA SER A 15 -36.96 29.45 -8.03
C SER A 15 -36.30 29.11 -6.69
N SER A 16 -36.49 27.86 -6.24
CA SER A 16 -35.64 27.29 -5.22
C SER A 16 -34.28 27.09 -5.87
N CYS A 17 -33.34 28.00 -5.58
CA CYS A 17 -31.94 27.83 -5.81
C CYS A 17 -31.48 26.74 -4.81
N GLY A 18 -31.65 25.47 -5.17
CA GLY A 18 -30.97 24.37 -4.50
C GLY A 18 -29.51 24.47 -4.88
N GLU A 19 -28.68 24.87 -3.93
CA GLU A 19 -27.24 24.59 -4.00
C GLU A 19 -27.11 23.08 -4.21
N LYS A 20 -26.79 22.68 -5.43
CA LYS A 20 -26.15 21.40 -5.67
C LYS A 20 -24.81 21.50 -4.97
N GLU A 21 -24.67 20.84 -3.84
CA GLU A 21 -23.38 20.35 -3.43
C GLU A 21 -22.92 19.42 -4.58
N GLU A 22 -22.13 19.96 -5.49
CA GLU A 22 -21.26 19.17 -6.34
C GLU A 22 -20.35 18.43 -5.35
N SER A 23 -20.70 17.19 -5.06
CA SER A 23 -19.75 16.21 -4.56
C SER A 23 -18.65 16.20 -5.62
N GLU A 24 -17.56 16.93 -5.38
CA GLU A 24 -16.31 16.71 -6.09
C GLU A 24 -16.01 15.23 -5.85
N ALA A 25 -16.29 14.40 -6.85
CA ALA A 25 -15.74 13.07 -6.91
C ALA A 25 -14.23 13.29 -6.86
N GLU A 26 -13.58 12.89 -5.75
CA GLU A 26 -12.13 12.83 -5.70
C GLU A 26 -11.72 12.00 -6.93
N GLU A 27 -11.09 12.66 -7.90
CA GLU A 27 -10.47 12.00 -9.03
C GLU A 27 -9.47 11.02 -8.42
N GLU A 28 -9.78 9.72 -8.49
CA GLU A 28 -8.82 8.68 -8.11
C GLU A 28 -7.58 8.90 -8.99
N THR A 29 -6.55 9.51 -8.41
CA THR A 29 -5.28 9.72 -9.09
C THR A 29 -4.63 8.37 -9.27
N THR A 30 -4.82 7.76 -10.44
CA THR A 30 -4.08 6.55 -10.81
C THR A 30 -2.61 6.91 -10.97
N THR A 31 -1.76 6.29 -10.17
CA THR A 31 -0.32 6.47 -10.26
C THR A 31 0.30 5.49 -11.25
N GLU A 32 1.50 5.76 -11.73
CA GLU A 32 2.23 4.82 -12.60
C GLU A 32 2.59 3.50 -11.86
N LEU A 33 2.52 3.51 -10.52
CA LEU A 33 2.72 2.32 -9.69
C LEU A 33 1.49 1.44 -9.56
N GLU A 34 0.32 1.87 -10.03
CA GLU A 34 -0.93 1.12 -9.89
C GLU A 34 -0.79 -0.33 -10.31
N GLY A 35 -1.26 -1.24 -9.45
CA GLY A 35 -1.19 -2.68 -9.67
C GLY A 35 -0.37 -3.42 -8.62
N THR A 36 0.14 -4.59 -9.01
CA THR A 36 0.88 -5.49 -8.13
C THR A 36 2.32 -5.68 -8.64
N TRP A 37 3.27 -5.60 -7.73
CA TRP A 37 4.69 -5.73 -7.97
C TRP A 37 5.27 -6.79 -7.04
N LYS A 38 6.23 -7.60 -7.51
CA LYS A 38 6.75 -8.72 -6.75
C LYS A 38 8.25 -8.88 -6.93
N THR A 39 8.98 -9.15 -5.83
CA THR A 39 10.40 -9.53 -5.91
C THR A 39 10.56 -10.96 -6.42
N ALA A 40 11.74 -11.30 -6.89
CA ALA A 40 12.18 -12.69 -6.92
C ALA A 40 12.34 -13.23 -5.48
N CYS A 41 12.55 -14.54 -5.36
CA CYS A 41 12.97 -15.13 -4.09
C CYS A 41 14.37 -14.62 -3.73
N TYR A 42 14.54 -14.07 -2.52
CA TYR A 42 15.81 -13.55 -2.05
C TYR A 42 16.07 -13.98 -0.60
N THR A 43 17.32 -13.91 -0.19
CA THR A 43 17.73 -14.24 1.18
C THR A 43 18.30 -12.99 1.84
N ASN A 44 17.71 -12.61 2.97
CA ASN A 44 18.14 -11.49 3.79
C ASN A 44 19.46 -11.75 4.50
N SER A 45 20.04 -10.72 5.07
CA SER A 45 21.27 -10.80 5.90
C SER A 45 21.13 -11.67 7.15
N ASP A 46 19.90 -11.85 7.67
CA ASP A 46 19.56 -12.73 8.78
C ASP A 46 19.34 -14.21 8.35
N ASN A 47 19.64 -14.54 7.09
CA ASN A 47 19.38 -15.82 6.43
C ASN A 47 17.90 -16.19 6.32
N SER A 48 16.98 -15.26 6.50
CA SER A 48 15.58 -15.49 6.15
C SER A 48 15.40 -15.40 4.64
N THR A 49 14.52 -16.22 4.10
CA THR A 49 14.21 -16.24 2.67
C THR A 49 12.80 -15.70 2.45
N ASN A 50 12.67 -14.72 1.58
CA ASN A 50 11.46 -13.93 1.42
C ASN A 50 11.08 -13.72 -0.05
N ILE A 51 9.80 -13.46 -0.26
CA ILE A 51 9.25 -12.82 -1.45
C ILE A 51 8.36 -11.69 -0.96
N ASP A 52 8.66 -10.47 -1.40
CA ASP A 52 7.83 -9.30 -1.14
C ASP A 52 6.86 -9.05 -2.29
N THR A 53 5.66 -8.65 -1.94
CA THR A 53 4.65 -8.19 -2.89
C THR A 53 4.16 -6.81 -2.47
N LEU A 54 4.20 -5.86 -3.39
CA LEU A 54 3.66 -4.52 -3.22
C LEU A 54 2.39 -4.41 -4.04
N LYS A 55 1.34 -3.85 -3.46
CA LYS A 55 0.10 -3.55 -4.17
C LYS A 55 -0.26 -2.09 -3.96
N PHE A 56 -0.43 -1.37 -5.05
CA PHE A 56 -0.89 0.02 -5.06
C PHE A 56 -2.31 0.09 -5.62
N VAL A 57 -3.20 0.76 -4.90
CA VAL A 57 -4.58 1.05 -5.29
C VAL A 57 -4.91 2.46 -4.82
N GLY A 58 -4.95 3.41 -5.74
CA GLY A 58 -5.12 4.82 -5.41
C GLY A 58 -4.04 5.32 -4.44
N ASN A 59 -4.45 5.82 -3.29
CA ASN A 59 -3.56 6.30 -2.23
C ASN A 59 -3.22 5.23 -1.17
N VAL A 60 -3.52 3.97 -1.43
CA VAL A 60 -3.23 2.85 -0.52
C VAL A 60 -2.10 2.00 -1.08
N TYR A 61 -1.11 1.75 -0.25
CA TYR A 61 -0.01 0.86 -0.50
C TYR A 61 -0.04 -0.29 0.49
N THR A 62 -0.10 -1.52 -0.01
CA THR A 62 -0.04 -2.73 0.81
C THR A 62 1.22 -3.51 0.48
N ARG A 63 2.06 -3.77 1.51
CA ARG A 63 3.20 -4.67 1.42
C ARG A 63 2.82 -6.02 2.04
N LYS A 64 3.12 -7.10 1.33
CA LYS A 64 3.08 -8.48 1.83
C LYS A 64 4.49 -9.05 1.85
N ASP A 65 4.98 -9.35 3.03
CA ASP A 65 6.24 -10.08 3.25
C ASP A 65 5.89 -11.56 3.48
N GLN A 66 6.25 -12.39 2.52
CA GLN A 66 6.05 -13.83 2.58
C GLN A 66 7.39 -14.51 2.87
N ARG A 67 7.54 -14.98 4.11
CA ARG A 67 8.74 -15.65 4.58
C ARG A 67 8.65 -17.16 4.36
N TYR A 68 9.76 -17.75 3.95
CA TYR A 68 9.89 -19.17 3.68
C TYR A 68 10.82 -19.86 4.66
N SER A 69 10.63 -21.18 4.84
CA SER A 69 11.49 -22.03 5.66
C SER A 69 12.65 -22.66 4.89
N ASP A 70 12.69 -22.46 3.57
CA ASP A 70 13.72 -22.98 2.66
C ASP A 70 14.21 -21.90 1.70
N THR A 71 15.39 -22.11 1.14
CA THR A 71 16.07 -21.15 0.24
C THR A 71 15.51 -21.15 -1.18
N ALA A 72 14.60 -22.06 -1.52
CA ALA A 72 13.95 -22.13 -2.84
C ALA A 72 12.60 -21.41 -2.87
N CYS A 73 12.17 -20.78 -1.77
CA CYS A 73 10.85 -20.18 -1.62
C CYS A 73 9.68 -21.14 -1.95
N ALA A 74 9.82 -22.40 -1.57
CA ALA A 74 8.84 -23.44 -1.84
C ALA A 74 7.89 -23.68 -0.66
N THR A 75 8.38 -23.55 0.58
CA THR A 75 7.62 -23.85 1.80
C THR A 75 7.40 -22.58 2.60
N VAL A 76 6.18 -22.06 2.57
CA VAL A 76 5.83 -20.82 3.28
C VAL A 76 5.83 -21.06 4.78
N TYR A 77 6.52 -20.18 5.52
CA TYR A 77 6.57 -20.17 6.97
C TYR A 77 5.51 -19.25 7.57
N LYS A 78 5.51 -17.98 7.16
CA LYS A 78 4.54 -16.95 7.59
C LYS A 78 4.28 -15.93 6.50
N LEU A 79 3.17 -15.22 6.65
CA LEU A 79 2.85 -14.03 5.87
C LEU A 79 2.65 -12.85 6.82
N GLU A 80 3.26 -11.69 6.51
CA GLU A 80 2.97 -10.41 7.15
C GLU A 80 2.42 -9.44 6.10
N GLU A 81 1.34 -8.74 6.44
CA GLU A 81 0.67 -7.78 5.56
C GLU A 81 0.55 -6.44 6.27
N ILE A 82 1.14 -5.41 5.69
CA ILE A 82 1.17 -4.05 6.23
C ILE A 82 0.51 -3.12 5.22
N THR A 83 -0.39 -2.28 5.69
CA THR A 83 -1.07 -1.28 4.86
C THR A 83 -0.60 0.11 5.26
N TYR A 84 -0.27 0.91 4.26
CA TYR A 84 0.19 2.29 4.38
C TYR A 84 -0.73 3.23 3.61
N THR A 85 -0.81 4.48 4.04
CA THR A 85 -1.26 5.55 3.17
C THR A 85 -0.08 6.00 2.31
N TYR A 86 -0.31 6.18 1.01
CA TYR A 86 0.71 6.51 0.02
C TYR A 86 0.44 7.87 -0.64
N SER A 87 1.49 8.63 -0.89
CA SER A 87 1.42 9.85 -1.69
C SER A 87 2.68 10.02 -2.53
N GLU A 88 2.51 10.42 -3.78
CA GLU A 88 3.62 10.76 -4.67
C GLU A 88 4.15 12.17 -4.42
N GLY A 89 5.45 12.31 -4.58
CA GLY A 89 6.17 13.56 -4.55
C GLY A 89 6.68 13.98 -5.94
N SER A 90 7.75 14.76 -5.94
CA SER A 90 8.35 15.30 -7.15
C SER A 90 8.97 14.23 -8.04
N ALA A 91 8.84 14.41 -9.36
CA ALA A 91 9.53 13.58 -10.34
C ALA A 91 11.05 13.75 -10.26
N VAL A 92 11.77 12.67 -10.56
CA VAL A 92 13.23 12.61 -10.64
C VAL A 92 13.64 12.01 -11.97
N THR A 93 14.67 12.59 -12.59
CA THR A 93 15.32 11.99 -13.77
C THR A 93 16.68 11.49 -13.34
N PHE A 94 16.91 10.19 -13.48
CA PHE A 94 18.19 9.57 -13.16
C PHE A 94 19.21 9.79 -14.29
N MET A 95 20.49 9.64 -13.97
CA MET A 95 21.57 9.77 -14.96
C MET A 95 21.47 8.75 -16.11
N SER A 96 20.80 7.62 -15.87
CA SER A 96 20.46 6.61 -16.89
C SER A 96 19.39 7.08 -17.90
N GLY A 97 18.74 8.22 -17.68
CA GLY A 97 17.58 8.67 -18.43
C GLY A 97 16.24 8.08 -17.98
N ASN A 98 16.23 7.13 -17.06
CA ASN A 98 15.02 6.59 -16.48
C ASN A 98 14.34 7.63 -15.59
N THR A 99 13.03 7.52 -15.45
CA THR A 99 12.21 8.38 -14.59
C THR A 99 11.86 7.68 -13.30
N GLY A 100 11.53 8.45 -12.29
CA GLY A 100 11.00 7.99 -11.02
C GLY A 100 10.45 9.16 -10.23
N ARG A 101 10.05 8.88 -8.98
CA ARG A 101 9.52 9.90 -8.08
C ARG A 101 9.93 9.65 -6.65
N TYR A 102 10.00 10.72 -5.93
CA TYR A 102 9.90 10.66 -4.48
C TYR A 102 8.49 10.23 -4.09
N PHE A 103 8.37 9.54 -2.96
CA PHE A 103 7.08 9.20 -2.38
C PHE A 103 7.17 9.22 -0.86
N LYS A 104 6.02 9.33 -0.24
CA LYS A 104 5.86 9.25 1.20
C LYS A 104 4.82 8.19 1.51
N ILE A 105 5.10 7.37 2.50
CA ILE A 105 4.15 6.43 3.07
C ILE A 105 4.00 6.73 4.56
N THR A 106 2.79 6.53 5.08
CA THR A 106 2.50 6.67 6.50
C THR A 106 2.07 5.32 7.02
N LEU A 107 2.75 4.84 8.06
CA LEU A 107 2.50 3.54 8.66
C LEU A 107 1.15 3.54 9.39
N GLY A 108 0.34 2.52 9.18
CA GLY A 108 -0.87 2.26 9.98
C GLY A 108 -0.52 1.86 11.41
N SER A 109 -1.53 1.78 12.26
CA SER A 109 -1.34 1.35 13.67
C SER A 109 -1.18 -0.15 13.84
N THR A 110 -1.58 -0.94 12.84
CA THR A 110 -1.58 -2.41 12.90
C THR A 110 -1.05 -3.03 11.63
N TYR A 111 -0.55 -4.24 11.75
CA TYR A 111 -0.24 -5.12 10.63
C TYR A 111 -0.82 -6.52 10.88
N LYS A 112 -1.05 -7.27 9.81
CA LYS A 112 -1.56 -8.64 9.91
C LYS A 112 -0.43 -9.65 9.86
N THR A 113 -0.46 -10.62 10.76
CA THR A 113 0.44 -11.78 10.73
C THR A 113 -0.37 -13.05 10.59
N THR A 114 0.09 -13.95 9.71
CA THR A 114 -0.55 -15.25 9.46
C THR A 114 0.50 -16.35 9.48
N PRO A 115 0.50 -17.29 10.45
CA PRO A 115 1.37 -18.45 10.40
C PRO A 115 0.89 -19.41 9.31
N GLN A 116 1.80 -19.82 8.43
CA GLN A 116 1.49 -20.68 7.28
C GLN A 116 2.13 -22.07 7.37
N SER A 117 2.73 -22.38 8.52
CA SER A 117 3.29 -23.69 8.83
C SER A 117 3.04 -24.06 10.29
N ALA A 118 3.03 -25.35 10.59
CA ALA A 118 2.91 -25.83 11.98
C ALA A 118 4.07 -25.33 12.86
N SER A 119 5.26 -25.20 12.29
CA SER A 119 6.42 -24.65 13.01
C SER A 119 6.23 -23.17 13.34
N ALA A 120 5.64 -22.37 12.46
CA ALA A 120 5.29 -20.98 12.76
C ALA A 120 4.23 -20.88 13.85
N VAL A 121 3.17 -21.70 13.80
CA VAL A 121 2.14 -21.75 14.86
C VAL A 121 2.78 -22.04 16.23
N ASN A 122 3.64 -23.06 16.30
CA ASN A 122 4.32 -23.42 17.53
C ASN A 122 5.23 -22.29 18.05
N ALA A 123 6.01 -21.67 17.15
CA ALA A 123 6.89 -20.56 17.52
C ALA A 123 6.11 -19.34 18.02
N PHE A 124 5.02 -18.96 17.35
CA PHE A 124 4.18 -17.83 17.73
C PHE A 124 3.47 -18.05 19.06
N ASN A 125 2.92 -19.26 19.30
CA ASN A 125 2.31 -19.60 20.57
C ASN A 125 3.32 -19.61 21.72
N SER A 126 4.52 -20.14 21.49
CA SER A 126 5.60 -20.21 22.50
C SER A 126 6.13 -18.83 22.88
N SER A 127 6.19 -17.90 21.93
CA SER A 127 6.67 -16.52 22.17
C SER A 127 5.56 -15.54 22.53
N SER A 128 4.30 -15.97 22.53
CA SER A 128 3.12 -15.10 22.66
C SER A 128 3.18 -13.92 21.67
N LYS A 129 3.52 -14.20 20.39
CA LYS A 129 3.68 -13.17 19.36
C LYS A 129 2.45 -12.25 19.33
N CYS A 130 2.68 -10.94 19.34
CA CYS A 130 1.64 -9.90 19.39
C CYS A 130 0.68 -10.06 20.60
N GLY A 131 1.13 -10.62 21.70
CA GLY A 131 0.30 -10.88 22.89
C GLY A 131 -0.64 -12.09 22.78
N PHE A 132 -0.63 -12.84 21.68
CA PHE A 132 -1.47 -14.01 21.47
C PHE A 132 -0.72 -15.33 21.73
N SER A 133 -1.36 -16.26 22.45
CA SER A 133 -0.90 -17.62 22.69
C SER A 133 -1.76 -18.71 22.06
N ASN A 134 -2.72 -18.31 21.20
CA ASN A 134 -3.69 -19.17 20.54
C ASN A 134 -3.66 -19.00 19.02
N TRP A 135 -2.46 -18.98 18.43
CA TRP A 135 -2.30 -18.94 16.99
C TRP A 135 -2.74 -20.25 16.34
N GLU A 136 -3.39 -20.15 15.20
CA GLU A 136 -3.87 -21.27 14.40
C GLU A 136 -3.33 -21.15 12.97
N LEU A 137 -3.12 -22.29 12.31
CA LEU A 137 -2.62 -22.34 10.94
C LEU A 137 -3.54 -21.58 9.98
N ASN A 138 -2.94 -20.76 9.12
CA ASN A 138 -3.63 -19.93 8.11
C ASN A 138 -4.67 -18.93 8.68
N THR A 139 -4.61 -18.67 9.99
CA THR A 139 -5.50 -17.69 10.63
C THR A 139 -4.74 -16.40 10.90
N ALA A 140 -5.17 -15.31 10.24
CA ALA A 140 -4.58 -13.99 10.41
C ALA A 140 -4.99 -13.37 11.75
N LYS A 141 -4.06 -12.66 12.38
CA LYS A 141 -4.34 -11.78 13.53
C LYS A 141 -3.71 -10.41 13.31
N ASP A 142 -4.39 -9.38 13.80
CA ASP A 142 -3.85 -8.04 13.83
C ASP A 142 -2.84 -7.92 14.98
N CYS A 143 -1.67 -7.40 14.64
CA CYS A 143 -0.60 -7.08 15.57
C CYS A 143 -0.46 -5.56 15.61
N ASP A 144 -0.29 -4.99 16.77
CA ASP A 144 0.01 -3.58 16.91
C ASP A 144 1.45 -3.30 16.48
N HIS A 145 1.68 -2.21 15.78
CA HIS A 145 2.99 -1.61 15.67
C HIS A 145 3.38 -1.01 17.03
N ASP A 146 4.66 -0.90 17.28
CA ASP A 146 5.14 -0.15 18.44
C ASP A 146 4.57 1.29 18.38
N GLU A 147 4.25 1.86 19.55
CA GLU A 147 3.60 3.18 19.62
C GLU A 147 4.41 4.28 18.90
N ASP A 148 5.74 4.14 18.89
CA ASP A 148 6.66 5.06 18.23
C ASP A 148 6.62 4.94 16.69
N ASP A 149 6.20 3.79 16.15
CA ASP A 149 6.14 3.52 14.71
C ASP A 149 4.78 3.89 14.11
N ALA A 150 3.69 3.75 14.87
CA ALA A 150 2.33 4.01 14.40
C ALA A 150 2.16 5.48 13.98
N GLY A 151 1.74 5.71 12.74
CA GLY A 151 1.59 7.05 12.18
C GLY A 151 2.89 7.69 11.73
N SER A 152 4.04 7.00 11.85
CA SER A 152 5.32 7.49 11.35
C SER A 152 5.30 7.62 9.82
N ASN A 153 6.11 8.56 9.32
CA ASN A 153 6.28 8.76 7.90
C ASN A 153 7.59 8.14 7.45
N LEU A 154 7.53 7.35 6.40
CA LEU A 154 8.70 6.87 5.69
C LEU A 154 8.77 7.57 4.33
N TYR A 155 9.97 7.91 3.93
CA TYR A 155 10.25 8.64 2.70
C TYR A 155 10.94 7.71 1.72
N GLY A 156 10.50 7.70 0.48
CA GLY A 156 11.02 6.80 -0.52
C GLY A 156 11.37 7.49 -1.82
N LEU A 157 12.17 6.80 -2.61
CA LEU A 157 12.46 7.12 -3.99
C LEU A 157 12.31 5.83 -4.79
N TYR A 158 11.56 5.90 -5.89
CA TYR A 158 11.48 4.79 -6.82
C TYR A 158 11.97 5.17 -8.21
N GLN A 159 12.34 4.16 -8.98
CA GLN A 159 12.69 4.25 -10.40
C GLN A 159 11.94 3.15 -11.14
N LEU A 160 11.25 3.53 -12.23
CA LEU A 160 10.68 2.59 -13.18
C LEU A 160 11.62 2.38 -14.36
N VAL A 161 11.82 1.14 -14.74
CA VAL A 161 12.59 0.75 -15.93
C VAL A 161 11.71 -0.11 -16.83
N ASP A 162 11.60 0.27 -18.09
CA ASP A 162 10.80 -0.40 -19.13
C ASP A 162 9.32 -0.58 -18.77
N GLY A 163 8.83 0.07 -17.70
CA GLY A 163 7.44 0.04 -17.23
C GLY A 163 7.05 -1.23 -16.47
N ASP A 164 7.92 -2.20 -16.35
CA ASP A 164 7.66 -3.50 -15.70
C ASP A 164 8.63 -3.81 -14.55
N LYS A 165 9.66 -3.01 -14.34
CA LYS A 165 10.61 -3.14 -13.23
C LYS A 165 10.57 -1.92 -12.34
N LEU A 166 10.38 -2.13 -11.07
CA LEU A 166 10.36 -1.12 -10.03
C LEU A 166 11.55 -1.36 -9.09
N TYR A 167 12.38 -0.34 -8.95
CA TYR A 167 13.42 -0.25 -7.93
C TYR A 167 13.00 0.79 -6.90
N ALA A 168 13.04 0.45 -5.62
CA ALA A 168 12.62 1.34 -4.56
C ALA A 168 13.62 1.35 -3.40
N SER A 169 13.83 2.53 -2.84
CA SER A 169 14.57 2.74 -1.59
C SER A 169 13.70 3.52 -0.62
N ILE A 170 13.71 3.14 0.65
CA ILE A 170 12.94 3.78 1.71
C ILE A 170 13.88 4.16 2.85
N ALA A 171 13.65 5.31 3.47
CA ALA A 171 14.36 5.82 4.64
C ALA A 171 13.39 6.50 5.61
N GLU A 172 13.74 6.57 6.89
CA GLU A 172 12.89 7.08 7.95
C GLU A 172 12.84 8.61 7.98
N ASP A 173 13.99 9.27 7.90
CA ASP A 173 14.10 10.71 8.21
C ASP A 173 14.08 11.64 7.01
N SER A 174 14.38 11.13 5.82
CA SER A 174 14.53 11.95 4.60
C SER A 174 14.44 11.11 3.34
N TYR A 175 14.18 11.78 2.20
CA TYR A 175 14.16 11.12 0.92
C TYR A 175 15.54 10.52 0.57
N PRO A 176 15.59 9.25 0.13
CA PRO A 176 16.81 8.64 -0.39
C PRO A 176 17.38 9.41 -1.59
N ASN A 177 18.69 9.45 -1.72
CA ASN A 177 19.36 10.13 -2.85
C ASN A 177 19.51 9.22 -4.09
N SER A 178 19.31 7.92 -3.93
CA SER A 178 19.47 6.93 -5.00
C SER A 178 18.64 5.68 -4.73
N VAL A 179 18.40 4.91 -5.79
CA VAL A 179 17.87 3.55 -5.70
C VAL A 179 18.98 2.55 -6.00
N ASN A 180 18.97 1.41 -5.30
CA ASN A 180 19.91 0.33 -5.57
C ASN A 180 19.33 -0.62 -6.63
N THR A 181 19.85 -0.56 -7.84
CA THR A 181 19.37 -1.39 -8.97
C THR A 181 19.98 -2.79 -9.00
N ASN A 182 20.92 -3.09 -8.11
CA ASN A 182 21.60 -4.40 -8.03
C ASN A 182 21.09 -5.26 -6.88
N ASP A 183 20.16 -4.74 -6.08
CA ASP A 183 19.62 -5.42 -4.91
C ASP A 183 18.32 -6.13 -5.26
N THR A 184 18.28 -7.45 -5.04
CA THR A 184 17.07 -8.27 -5.27
C THR A 184 15.94 -7.96 -4.31
N GLU A 185 16.24 -7.48 -3.10
CA GLU A 185 15.25 -7.10 -2.09
C GLU A 185 14.46 -5.84 -2.50
N SER A 186 15.08 -4.95 -3.27
CA SER A 186 14.50 -3.70 -3.74
C SER A 186 14.13 -3.69 -5.22
N THR A 187 14.18 -4.87 -5.88
CA THR A 187 13.84 -5.04 -7.29
C THR A 187 12.52 -5.80 -7.44
N PHE A 188 11.50 -5.14 -7.95
CA PHE A 188 10.16 -5.70 -8.15
C PHE A 188 9.81 -5.75 -9.62
N THR A 189 9.06 -6.78 -10.01
CA THR A 189 8.54 -6.95 -11.37
C THR A 189 7.01 -6.87 -11.34
N LYS A 190 6.41 -6.17 -12.30
CA LYS A 190 4.94 -6.03 -12.43
C LYS A 190 4.31 -7.39 -12.75
N GLN A 191 3.18 -7.68 -12.10
CA GLN A 191 2.43 -8.93 -12.24
C GLN A 191 1.22 -8.76 -13.15
#